data_943be730da0f9a4994bdfca87c662978
#
_entry.id   943be730da0f9a4994bdfca87c662978
#
_cell.length_a   1.000
_cell.length_b   1.000
_cell.length_c   1.000
_cell.angle_alpha   90.00
_cell.angle_beta   90.00
_cell.angle_gamma   90.00
#
_symmetry.space_group_name_H-M   'P 1'
#
loop_
_entity.id
_entity.type
_entity.pdbx_description
1 polymer ?
#
loop_
_entity_poly.entity_id
_entity_poly.type
_entity_poly.pdbx_seq_one_letter_code
_entity_poly.pdbx_strand_id
1 'polypeptide(L)'
;VERNVLKLRIMNGLRNFVDKIKPTFEKGGKLGFLHSTFDAFETFLFVPNTVTKKGAHVRDCVDLKRVMIMVVLALVPAMLFGIWNTGYQHSLAFGLDWGFWNIVLYGLAKVLPLYVVAYLVGLGIEFVSAQIQGHEVNEGYLVSGMLIPLIVPVDVPLWMLAIAVAFAVIIGKEVFGGTGMNIWNPALLTRAFLFFSYPSMMSGD
;
A
#
# COMPACT_ATOMS: atom_id res chain seq x y z
N VAL A 1 32.72 -8.43 9.21
CA VAL A 1 33.07 -7.03 9.49
C VAL A 1 32.75 -6.18 8.26
N GLU A 2 33.20 -6.51 7.05
CA GLU A 2 32.98 -5.71 5.83
C GLU A 2 31.49 -5.49 5.48
N ARG A 3 30.64 -6.50 5.64
CA ARG A 3 29.19 -6.38 5.38
C ARG A 3 28.51 -5.34 6.29
N ASN A 4 28.93 -5.23 7.53
CA ASN A 4 28.38 -4.25 8.47
C ASN A 4 28.86 -2.83 8.15
N VAL A 5 30.09 -2.68 7.69
CA VAL A 5 30.66 -1.38 7.27
C VAL A 5 29.96 -0.89 6.00
N LEU A 6 29.72 -1.76 5.02
CA LEU A 6 29.00 -1.41 3.80
C LEU A 6 27.54 -1.00 4.10
N LYS A 7 26.85 -1.74 4.99
CA LYS A 7 25.50 -1.46 5.42
C LYS A 7 25.38 -0.10 6.14
N LEU A 8 26.33 0.19 7.02
CA LEU A 8 26.43 1.50 7.70
C LEU A 8 26.71 2.64 6.70
N ARG A 9 27.54 2.41 5.69
CA ARG A 9 27.88 3.44 4.67
C ARG A 9 26.70 3.76 3.77
N ILE A 10 25.92 2.74 3.36
CA ILE A 10 24.69 2.93 2.56
C ILE A 10 23.62 3.64 3.40
N MET A 11 23.43 3.25 4.65
CA MET A 11 22.47 3.89 5.55
C MET A 11 22.82 5.36 5.81
N ASN A 12 24.10 5.67 6.01
CA ASN A 12 24.56 7.05 6.18
C ASN A 12 24.38 7.88 4.90
N GLY A 13 24.61 7.29 3.72
CA GLY A 13 24.38 7.94 2.43
C GLY A 13 22.91 8.30 2.21
N LEU A 14 21.99 7.34 2.46
CA LEU A 14 20.56 7.56 2.39
C LEU A 14 20.08 8.57 3.41
N ARG A 15 20.59 8.52 4.64
CA ARG A 15 20.25 9.49 5.69
C ARG A 15 20.66 10.89 5.29
N ASN A 16 21.89 11.08 4.82
CA ASN A 16 22.39 12.39 4.36
C ASN A 16 21.57 12.93 3.18
N PHE A 17 21.09 12.06 2.28
CA PHE A 17 20.22 12.47 1.18
C PHE A 17 18.85 12.95 1.68
N VAL A 18 18.23 12.21 2.59
CA VAL A 18 16.93 12.58 3.18
C VAL A 18 17.06 13.88 3.99
N ASP A 19 18.10 14.02 4.81
CA ASP A 19 18.37 15.22 5.61
C ASP A 19 18.62 16.47 4.75
N LYS A 20 19.19 16.30 3.54
CA LYS A 20 19.39 17.38 2.58
C LYS A 20 18.10 17.88 1.95
N ILE A 21 17.12 16.99 1.73
CA ILE A 21 15.83 17.32 1.12
C ILE A 21 14.81 17.81 2.17
N LYS A 22 14.94 17.36 3.41
CA LYS A 22 14.03 17.64 4.52
C LYS A 22 13.64 19.11 4.67
N PRO A 23 14.55 20.11 4.60
CA PRO A 23 14.20 21.53 4.77
C PRO A 23 13.20 22.04 3.72
N THR A 24 13.13 21.39 2.54
CA THR A 24 12.20 21.77 1.48
C THR A 24 10.75 21.40 1.81
N PHE A 25 10.57 20.33 2.62
CA PHE A 25 9.26 19.77 2.99
C PHE A 25 8.84 20.12 4.42
N GLU A 26 9.70 20.73 5.24
CA GLU A 26 9.33 21.22 6.58
C GLU A 26 8.30 22.35 6.52
N LYS A 27 7.56 22.53 7.63
CA LYS A 27 6.58 23.62 7.78
C LYS A 27 7.25 24.96 7.56
N GLY A 28 6.98 25.59 6.42
CA GLY A 28 7.63 26.85 5.98
C GLY A 28 8.55 26.71 4.75
N GLY A 29 8.86 25.50 4.31
CA GLY A 29 9.55 25.21 3.05
C GLY A 29 8.62 25.36 1.83
N LYS A 30 9.22 25.37 0.62
CA LYS A 30 8.48 25.51 -0.65
C LYS A 30 7.41 24.43 -0.87
N LEU A 31 7.58 23.23 -0.31
CA LEU A 31 6.68 22.09 -0.40
C LEU A 31 6.14 21.66 0.98
N GLY A 32 5.96 22.63 1.89
CA GLY A 32 5.46 22.38 3.25
C GLY A 32 4.07 21.73 3.29
N PHE A 33 3.27 21.84 2.22
CA PHE A 33 1.99 21.14 2.11
C PHE A 33 2.15 19.62 1.97
N LEU A 34 3.32 19.12 1.58
CA LEU A 34 3.63 17.68 1.50
C LEU A 34 4.40 17.17 2.75
N HIS A 35 4.40 17.93 3.84
CA HIS A 35 5.12 17.57 5.06
C HIS A 35 4.76 16.16 5.56
N SER A 36 3.46 15.87 5.72
CA SER A 36 3.01 14.54 6.21
C SER A 36 3.40 13.39 5.28
N THR A 37 3.40 13.63 3.97
CA THR A 37 3.84 12.64 2.98
C THR A 37 5.34 12.37 3.09
N PHE A 38 6.14 13.44 3.22
CA PHE A 38 7.59 13.31 3.38
C PHE A 38 7.95 12.60 4.69
N ASP A 39 7.27 12.98 5.78
CA ASP A 39 7.46 12.36 7.10
C ASP A 39 7.09 10.87 7.08
N ALA A 40 6.04 10.47 6.38
CA ALA A 40 5.70 9.08 6.16
C ALA A 40 6.83 8.30 5.47
N PHE A 41 7.44 8.86 4.42
CA PHE A 41 8.59 8.24 3.75
C PHE A 41 9.84 8.20 4.63
N GLU A 42 10.14 9.28 5.34
CA GLU A 42 11.29 9.32 6.26
C GLU A 42 11.15 8.27 7.36
N THR A 43 9.99 8.20 7.99
CA THR A 43 9.72 7.24 9.08
C THR A 43 9.55 5.80 8.60
N PHE A 44 9.23 5.59 7.33
CA PHE A 44 9.27 4.26 6.71
C PHE A 44 10.70 3.76 6.53
N LEU A 45 11.62 4.62 6.07
CA LEU A 45 13.03 4.28 5.87
C LEU A 45 13.80 4.22 7.20
N PHE A 46 13.51 5.15 8.10
CA PHE A 46 14.21 5.31 9.38
C PHE A 46 13.23 5.30 10.54
N VAL A 47 13.62 4.65 11.62
CA VAL A 47 12.82 4.67 12.86
C VAL A 47 12.78 6.09 13.43
N PRO A 48 11.60 6.62 13.79
CA PRO A 48 11.49 7.94 14.41
C PRO A 48 12.34 8.06 15.67
N ASN A 49 13.06 9.16 15.81
CA ASN A 49 13.90 9.44 17.00
C ASN A 49 13.13 10.29 18.05
N THR A 50 11.84 10.06 18.18
CA THR A 50 11.01 10.74 19.17
C THR A 50 11.13 10.07 20.53
N VAL A 51 11.35 10.88 21.57
CA VAL A 51 11.42 10.43 22.97
C VAL A 51 10.47 11.25 23.82
N THR A 52 9.93 10.64 24.87
CA THR A 52 9.12 11.36 25.86
C THR A 52 10.00 12.36 26.64
N LYS A 53 9.51 13.59 26.79
CA LYS A 53 10.23 14.65 27.53
C LYS A 53 9.98 14.59 29.04
N LYS A 54 8.95 13.91 29.49
CA LYS A 54 8.55 13.78 30.92
C LYS A 54 7.95 12.39 31.15
N GLY A 55 8.20 11.81 32.33
CA GLY A 55 7.69 10.50 32.73
C GLY A 55 8.50 9.32 32.19
N ALA A 56 7.98 8.12 32.34
CA ALA A 56 8.62 6.90 31.85
C ALA A 56 8.59 6.85 30.32
N HIS A 57 9.71 6.50 29.72
CA HIS A 57 9.82 6.26 28.29
C HIS A 57 9.63 4.77 28.02
N VAL A 58 8.49 4.41 27.43
CA VAL A 58 8.22 3.03 27.00
C VAL A 58 8.22 3.00 25.47
N ARG A 59 9.05 2.17 24.89
CA ARG A 59 9.15 1.97 23.44
C ARG A 59 9.09 0.49 23.12
N ASP A 60 8.24 0.13 22.17
CA ASP A 60 8.24 -1.21 21.61
C ASP A 60 9.48 -1.44 20.74
N CYS A 61 9.95 -2.68 20.69
CA CYS A 61 11.06 -3.08 19.85
C CYS A 61 10.71 -3.12 18.35
N VAL A 62 9.41 -3.24 18.03
CA VAL A 62 8.89 -3.31 16.66
C VAL A 62 7.82 -2.24 16.45
N ASP A 63 8.06 -1.31 15.54
CA ASP A 63 7.08 -0.31 15.15
C ASP A 63 5.95 -0.92 14.31
N LEU A 64 4.77 -0.30 14.34
CA LEU A 64 3.61 -0.68 13.54
C LEU A 64 3.95 -0.83 12.04
N LYS A 65 4.80 0.05 11.50
CA LYS A 65 5.27 0.01 10.11
C LYS A 65 6.00 -1.30 9.78
N ARG A 66 6.82 -1.81 10.71
CA ARG A 66 7.56 -3.09 10.55
C ARG A 66 6.62 -4.28 10.65
N VAL A 67 5.60 -4.20 11.50
CA VAL A 67 4.57 -5.25 11.55
C VAL A 67 3.81 -5.31 10.24
N MET A 68 3.37 -4.17 9.71
CA MET A 68 2.63 -4.11 8.45
C MET A 68 3.43 -4.61 7.25
N ILE A 69 4.74 -4.28 7.15
CA ILE A 69 5.57 -4.79 6.04
C ILE A 69 5.76 -6.30 6.10
N MET A 70 5.80 -6.91 7.29
CA MET A 70 5.87 -8.38 7.41
C MET A 70 4.63 -9.05 6.85
N VAL A 71 3.45 -8.45 7.06
CA VAL A 71 2.19 -8.95 6.46
C VAL A 71 2.22 -8.82 4.94
N VAL A 72 2.67 -7.67 4.42
CA VAL A 72 2.84 -7.47 2.97
C VAL A 72 3.78 -8.52 2.38
N LEU A 73 4.93 -8.77 3.01
CA LEU A 73 5.89 -9.80 2.57
C LEU A 73 5.27 -11.20 2.60
N ALA A 74 4.42 -11.51 3.58
CA ALA A 74 3.71 -12.78 3.65
C ALA A 74 2.69 -12.95 2.52
N LEU A 75 2.17 -11.86 1.95
CA LEU A 75 1.24 -11.89 0.81
C LEU A 75 1.95 -11.97 -0.56
N VAL A 76 3.25 -11.67 -0.64
CA VAL A 76 4.01 -11.72 -1.91
C VAL A 76 3.94 -13.08 -2.61
N PRO A 77 4.09 -14.23 -1.93
CA PRO A 77 3.93 -15.53 -2.59
C PRO A 77 2.56 -15.73 -3.23
N ALA A 78 1.48 -15.28 -2.57
CA ALA A 78 0.13 -15.35 -3.10
C ALA A 78 -0.03 -14.45 -4.34
N MET A 79 0.55 -13.25 -4.31
CA MET A 79 0.58 -12.34 -5.47
C MET A 79 1.30 -12.96 -6.66
N LEU A 80 2.49 -13.51 -6.46
CA LEU A 80 3.28 -14.13 -7.53
C LEU A 80 2.56 -15.33 -8.14
N PHE A 81 1.96 -16.16 -7.29
CA PHE A 81 1.14 -17.28 -7.76
C PHE A 81 -0.10 -16.80 -8.52
N GLY A 82 -0.78 -15.75 -8.03
CA GLY A 82 -1.95 -15.15 -8.70
C GLY A 82 -1.61 -14.62 -10.09
N ILE A 83 -0.48 -13.94 -10.25
CA ILE A 83 0.01 -13.45 -11.55
C ILE A 83 0.23 -14.63 -12.51
N TRP A 84 0.97 -15.65 -12.08
CA TRP A 84 1.21 -16.83 -12.90
C TRP A 84 -0.11 -17.54 -13.25
N ASN A 85 -0.98 -17.76 -12.27
CA ASN A 85 -2.24 -18.47 -12.45
C ASN A 85 -3.18 -17.75 -13.42
N THR A 86 -3.27 -16.43 -13.38
CA THR A 86 -4.08 -15.64 -14.33
C THR A 86 -3.64 -15.88 -15.77
N GLY A 87 -2.34 -15.86 -16.05
CA GLY A 87 -1.83 -16.17 -17.38
C GLY A 87 -2.00 -17.63 -17.77
N TYR A 88 -1.83 -18.54 -16.82
CA TYR A 88 -2.01 -19.98 -17.07
C TYR A 88 -3.46 -20.33 -17.41
N GLN A 89 -4.44 -19.82 -16.67
CA GLN A 89 -5.86 -20.03 -16.97
C GLN A 89 -6.24 -19.48 -18.35
N HIS A 90 -5.71 -18.30 -18.70
CA HIS A 90 -5.91 -17.75 -20.03
C HIS A 90 -5.33 -18.66 -21.12
N SER A 91 -4.09 -19.17 -20.95
CA SER A 91 -3.48 -20.05 -21.95
C SER A 91 -4.27 -21.36 -22.14
N LEU A 92 -4.82 -21.91 -21.05
CA LEU A 92 -5.69 -23.09 -21.09
C LEU A 92 -7.02 -22.82 -21.80
N ALA A 93 -7.66 -21.70 -21.49
CA ALA A 93 -8.97 -21.35 -22.07
C ALA A 93 -8.91 -21.17 -23.59
N PHE A 94 -7.80 -20.66 -24.10
CA PHE A 94 -7.60 -20.43 -25.53
C PHE A 94 -6.77 -21.51 -26.24
N GLY A 95 -6.37 -22.57 -25.54
CA GLY A 95 -5.56 -23.66 -26.11
C GLY A 95 -4.18 -23.19 -26.62
N LEU A 96 -3.57 -22.19 -25.97
CA LEU A 96 -2.31 -21.61 -26.37
C LEU A 96 -1.15 -22.32 -25.68
N ASP A 97 -0.20 -22.85 -26.44
CA ASP A 97 1.03 -23.44 -25.91
C ASP A 97 2.06 -22.34 -25.58
N TRP A 98 1.77 -21.57 -24.52
CA TRP A 98 2.64 -20.50 -24.07
C TRP A 98 3.75 -21.02 -23.16
N GLY A 99 4.98 -20.56 -23.42
CA GLY A 99 6.08 -20.76 -22.49
C GLY A 99 5.85 -20.01 -21.16
N PHE A 100 6.53 -20.44 -20.10
CA PHE A 100 6.43 -19.91 -18.74
C PHE A 100 6.49 -18.36 -18.70
N TRP A 101 7.41 -17.74 -19.42
CA TRP A 101 7.57 -16.28 -19.44
C TRP A 101 6.39 -15.55 -20.07
N ASN A 102 5.79 -16.09 -21.13
CA ASN A 102 4.61 -15.48 -21.76
C ASN A 102 3.38 -15.53 -20.82
N ILE A 103 3.22 -16.61 -20.11
CA ILE A 103 2.18 -16.77 -19.08
C ILE A 103 2.35 -15.72 -17.99
N VAL A 104 3.55 -15.58 -17.44
CA VAL A 104 3.84 -14.60 -16.37
C VAL A 104 3.67 -13.16 -16.87
N LEU A 105 4.15 -12.84 -18.06
CA LEU A 105 4.01 -11.48 -18.62
C LEU A 105 2.56 -11.10 -18.87
N TYR A 106 1.76 -12.01 -19.39
CA TYR A 106 0.33 -11.78 -19.58
C TYR A 106 -0.39 -11.56 -18.23
N GLY A 107 -0.15 -12.44 -17.27
CA GLY A 107 -0.73 -12.29 -15.92
C GLY A 107 -0.29 -10.99 -15.26
N LEU A 108 0.97 -10.61 -15.39
CA LEU A 108 1.47 -9.34 -14.87
C LEU A 108 0.77 -8.14 -15.54
N ALA A 109 0.62 -8.15 -16.86
CA ALA A 109 -0.06 -7.09 -17.60
C ALA A 109 -1.53 -6.91 -17.18
N LYS A 110 -2.20 -7.98 -16.75
CA LYS A 110 -3.59 -7.96 -16.27
C LYS A 110 -3.69 -7.54 -14.81
N VAL A 111 -2.83 -8.07 -13.96
CA VAL A 111 -2.92 -7.89 -12.50
C VAL A 111 -2.26 -6.59 -12.03
N LEU A 112 -1.15 -6.15 -12.67
CA LEU A 112 -0.43 -4.94 -12.29
C LEU A 112 -1.29 -3.67 -12.30
N PRO A 113 -2.15 -3.41 -13.29
CA PRO A 113 -3.02 -2.23 -13.28
C PRO A 113 -3.95 -2.17 -12.07
N LEU A 114 -4.45 -3.32 -11.59
CA LEU A 114 -5.30 -3.39 -10.39
C LEU A 114 -4.52 -2.95 -9.14
N TYR A 115 -3.27 -3.40 -8.99
CA TYR A 115 -2.39 -2.94 -7.92
C TYR A 115 -2.12 -1.45 -8.00
N VAL A 116 -1.78 -0.96 -9.20
CA VAL A 116 -1.50 0.47 -9.41
C VAL A 116 -2.70 1.32 -9.03
N VAL A 117 -3.90 0.97 -9.48
CA VAL A 117 -5.13 1.72 -9.15
C VAL A 117 -5.45 1.62 -7.66
N ALA A 118 -5.37 0.43 -7.06
CA ALA A 118 -5.65 0.24 -5.63
C ALA A 118 -4.73 1.12 -4.77
N TYR A 119 -3.42 1.11 -5.05
CA TYR A 119 -2.47 1.92 -4.29
C TYR A 119 -2.57 3.42 -4.59
N LEU A 120 -2.70 3.83 -5.84
CA LEU A 120 -2.80 5.26 -6.19
C LEU A 120 -4.04 5.90 -5.57
N VAL A 121 -5.20 5.26 -5.71
CA VAL A 121 -6.45 5.80 -5.17
C VAL A 121 -6.44 5.77 -3.64
N GLY A 122 -6.09 4.64 -3.05
CA GLY A 122 -6.19 4.49 -1.60
C GLY A 122 -5.15 5.31 -0.83
N LEU A 123 -3.86 5.25 -1.22
CA LEU A 123 -2.84 6.09 -0.61
C LEU A 123 -3.06 7.57 -0.92
N GLY A 124 -3.54 7.90 -2.12
CA GLY A 124 -3.89 9.28 -2.47
C GLY A 124 -4.94 9.87 -1.51
N ILE A 125 -5.97 9.11 -1.19
CA ILE A 125 -7.01 9.53 -0.23
C ILE A 125 -6.43 9.65 1.18
N GLU A 126 -5.62 8.68 1.62
CA GLU A 126 -4.97 8.74 2.94
C GLU A 126 -4.05 9.94 3.08
N PHE A 127 -3.24 10.24 2.07
CA PHE A 127 -2.36 11.41 2.11
C PHE A 127 -3.17 12.71 2.16
N VAL A 128 -4.23 12.83 1.38
CA VAL A 128 -5.12 14.01 1.41
C VAL A 128 -5.80 14.13 2.77
N SER A 129 -6.32 13.03 3.32
CA SER A 129 -6.96 13.00 4.63
C SER A 129 -5.99 13.39 5.74
N ALA A 130 -4.78 12.82 5.75
CA ALA A 130 -3.74 13.14 6.72
C ALA A 130 -3.33 14.62 6.66
N GLN A 131 -3.25 15.22 5.46
CA GLN A 131 -2.97 16.63 5.28
C GLN A 131 -4.08 17.53 5.85
N ILE A 132 -5.35 17.17 5.60
CA ILE A 132 -6.50 17.93 6.09
C ILE A 132 -6.61 17.83 7.61
N GLN A 133 -6.42 16.65 8.18
CA GLN A 133 -6.54 16.39 9.61
C GLN A 133 -5.27 16.77 10.40
N GLY A 134 -4.14 16.99 9.72
CA GLY A 134 -2.87 17.39 10.33
C GLY A 134 -2.19 16.30 11.16
N HIS A 135 -2.47 15.03 10.89
CA HIS A 135 -1.82 13.89 11.56
C HIS A 135 -0.86 13.15 10.63
N GLU A 136 -0.05 12.26 11.19
CA GLU A 136 0.86 11.41 10.44
C GLU A 136 0.09 10.37 9.62
N VAL A 137 0.61 10.05 8.42
CA VAL A 137 0.05 8.99 7.58
C VAL A 137 0.36 7.63 8.19
N ASN A 138 -0.67 6.82 8.37
CA ASN A 138 -0.54 5.47 8.88
C ASN A 138 -0.47 4.45 7.74
N GLU A 139 0.57 3.61 7.73
CA GLU A 139 0.82 2.65 6.65
C GLU A 139 -0.11 1.41 6.67
N GLY A 140 -1.18 1.43 7.43
CA GLY A 140 -2.16 0.33 7.46
C GLY A 140 -2.80 0.03 6.11
N TYR A 141 -2.86 1.01 5.21
CA TYR A 141 -3.37 0.82 3.87
C TYR A 141 -2.45 -0.03 2.97
N LEU A 142 -1.16 -0.12 3.25
CA LEU A 142 -0.25 -0.98 2.47
C LEU A 142 -0.73 -2.43 2.41
N VAL A 143 -1.26 -2.95 3.53
CA VAL A 143 -1.85 -4.29 3.59
C VAL A 143 -3.15 -4.36 2.80
N SER A 144 -4.04 -3.37 2.96
CA SER A 144 -5.32 -3.33 2.23
C SER A 144 -5.12 -3.22 0.72
N GLY A 145 -4.18 -2.36 0.28
CA GLY A 145 -3.82 -2.20 -1.12
C GLY A 145 -3.25 -3.49 -1.75
N MET A 146 -2.55 -4.30 -0.94
CA MET A 146 -2.04 -5.61 -1.38
C MET A 146 -3.17 -6.65 -1.46
N LEU A 147 -4.13 -6.62 -0.52
CA LEU A 147 -5.23 -7.57 -0.47
C LEU A 147 -6.29 -7.34 -1.56
N ILE A 148 -6.61 -6.09 -1.89
CA ILE A 148 -7.68 -5.74 -2.83
C ILE A 148 -7.54 -6.49 -4.17
N PRO A 149 -6.41 -6.42 -4.89
CA PRO A 149 -6.27 -7.13 -6.15
C PRO A 149 -6.27 -8.66 -6.03
N LEU A 150 -5.98 -9.20 -4.83
CA LEU A 150 -6.03 -10.64 -4.57
C LEU A 150 -7.44 -11.18 -4.36
N ILE A 151 -8.40 -10.33 -4.01
CA ILE A 151 -9.78 -10.75 -3.68
C ILE A 151 -10.82 -10.25 -4.68
N VAL A 152 -10.41 -9.44 -5.66
CA VAL A 152 -11.27 -8.90 -6.71
C VAL A 152 -10.98 -9.63 -8.03
N PRO A 153 -11.98 -9.94 -8.87
CA PRO A 153 -11.76 -10.52 -10.19
C PRO A 153 -10.86 -9.65 -11.06
N VAL A 154 -10.03 -10.31 -11.88
CA VAL A 154 -9.02 -9.63 -12.71
C VAL A 154 -9.64 -8.78 -13.82
N ASP A 155 -10.85 -9.14 -14.27
CA ASP A 155 -11.54 -8.47 -15.38
C ASP A 155 -12.40 -7.28 -14.96
N VAL A 156 -12.39 -6.92 -13.67
CA VAL A 156 -13.10 -5.72 -13.18
C VAL A 156 -12.51 -4.45 -13.80
N PRO A 157 -13.35 -3.58 -14.42
CA PRO A 157 -12.90 -2.31 -14.97
C PRO A 157 -12.21 -1.44 -13.91
N LEU A 158 -11.07 -0.85 -14.25
CA LEU A 158 -10.22 -0.09 -13.33
C LEU A 158 -10.96 1.10 -12.68
N TRP A 159 -11.89 1.74 -13.41
CA TRP A 159 -12.69 2.84 -12.85
C TRP A 159 -13.67 2.37 -11.77
N MET A 160 -14.28 1.18 -11.92
CA MET A 160 -15.14 0.59 -10.88
C MET A 160 -14.33 0.27 -9.63
N LEU A 161 -13.14 -0.32 -9.82
CA LEU A 161 -12.21 -0.57 -8.72
C LEU A 161 -11.82 0.73 -8.01
N ALA A 162 -11.52 1.80 -8.76
CA ALA A 162 -11.16 3.09 -8.19
C ALA A 162 -12.27 3.68 -7.32
N ILE A 163 -13.53 3.63 -7.78
CA ILE A 163 -14.69 4.10 -7.00
C ILE A 163 -14.89 3.24 -5.75
N ALA A 164 -14.79 1.91 -5.87
CA ALA A 164 -14.96 1.01 -4.75
C ALA A 164 -13.89 1.19 -3.68
N VAL A 165 -12.62 1.37 -4.10
CA VAL A 165 -11.50 1.69 -3.20
C VAL A 165 -11.72 3.04 -2.52
N ALA A 166 -12.12 4.06 -3.28
CA ALA A 166 -12.39 5.39 -2.72
C ALA A 166 -13.51 5.35 -1.67
N PHE A 167 -14.61 4.66 -1.98
CA PHE A 167 -15.70 4.44 -1.03
C PHE A 167 -15.21 3.73 0.25
N ALA A 168 -14.48 2.63 0.08
CA ALA A 168 -14.02 1.82 1.20
C ALA A 168 -13.02 2.57 2.10
N VAL A 169 -12.12 3.37 1.53
CA VAL A 169 -11.16 4.14 2.29
C VAL A 169 -11.82 5.32 3.00
N ILE A 170 -12.63 6.10 2.29
CA ILE A 170 -13.30 7.27 2.88
C ILE A 170 -14.29 6.83 3.95
N ILE A 171 -15.28 6.02 3.58
CA ILE A 171 -16.41 5.66 4.46
C ILE A 171 -15.99 4.58 5.48
N GLY A 172 -15.18 3.61 5.07
CA GLY A 172 -14.80 2.49 5.94
C GLY A 172 -13.66 2.79 6.90
N LYS A 173 -12.84 3.82 6.62
CA LYS A 173 -11.63 4.10 7.38
C LYS A 173 -11.51 5.54 7.84
N GLU A 174 -11.46 6.51 6.92
CA GLU A 174 -11.11 7.89 7.24
C GLU A 174 -12.19 8.61 8.08
N VAL A 175 -13.46 8.34 7.81
CA VAL A 175 -14.59 8.89 8.57
C VAL A 175 -14.54 8.48 10.06
N PHE A 176 -13.97 7.32 10.37
CA PHE A 176 -13.84 6.83 11.75
C PHE A 176 -12.54 7.26 12.45
N GLY A 177 -11.65 7.97 11.76
CA GLY A 177 -10.39 8.46 12.34
C GLY A 177 -9.14 7.73 11.85
N GLY A 178 -9.24 6.95 10.79
CA GLY A 178 -8.10 6.32 10.13
C GLY A 178 -7.71 4.94 10.67
N THR A 179 -6.45 4.56 10.50
CA THR A 179 -5.94 3.23 10.86
C THR A 179 -6.05 2.98 12.38
N GLY A 180 -6.64 1.87 12.73
CA GLY A 180 -6.85 1.45 14.13
C GLY A 180 -8.19 1.87 14.72
N MET A 181 -8.89 2.85 14.13
CA MET A 181 -10.25 3.26 14.52
C MET A 181 -11.30 2.82 13.49
N ASN A 182 -10.88 2.27 12.37
CA ASN A 182 -11.77 1.77 11.33
C ASN A 182 -12.58 0.56 11.82
N ILE A 183 -13.91 0.60 11.59
CA ILE A 183 -14.82 -0.48 11.99
C ILE A 183 -14.75 -1.64 10.98
N TRP A 184 -14.56 -1.33 9.70
CA TRP A 184 -14.50 -2.30 8.62
C TRP A 184 -13.11 -2.37 8.00
N ASN A 185 -12.74 -3.57 7.55
CA ASN A 185 -11.54 -3.75 6.75
C ASN A 185 -11.77 -3.14 5.34
N PRO A 186 -10.96 -2.16 4.90
CA PRO A 186 -11.16 -1.49 3.61
C PRO A 186 -11.12 -2.44 2.42
N ALA A 187 -10.31 -3.51 2.45
CA ALA A 187 -10.26 -4.47 1.35
C ALA A 187 -11.56 -5.27 1.23
N LEU A 188 -12.09 -5.74 2.35
CA LEU A 188 -13.37 -6.46 2.36
C LEU A 188 -14.53 -5.54 1.99
N LEU A 189 -14.51 -4.29 2.43
CA LEU A 189 -15.54 -3.31 2.09
C LEU A 189 -15.50 -2.96 0.60
N THR A 190 -14.30 -2.85 0.00
CA THR A 190 -14.13 -2.69 -1.46
C THR A 190 -14.81 -3.83 -2.21
N ARG A 191 -14.54 -5.08 -1.80
CA ARG A 191 -15.17 -6.25 -2.41
C ARG A 191 -16.68 -6.27 -2.22
N ALA A 192 -17.17 -5.97 -1.02
CA ALA A 192 -18.61 -5.92 -0.74
C ALA A 192 -19.30 -4.85 -1.60
N PHE A 193 -18.71 -3.65 -1.70
CA PHE A 193 -19.23 -2.59 -2.57
C PHE A 193 -19.35 -3.04 -4.02
N LEU A 194 -18.30 -3.66 -4.58
CA LEU A 194 -18.33 -4.18 -5.95
C LEU A 194 -19.39 -5.27 -6.11
N PHE A 195 -19.51 -6.18 -5.14
CA PHE A 195 -20.47 -7.27 -5.19
C PHE A 195 -21.93 -6.78 -5.20
N PHE A 196 -22.26 -5.76 -4.41
CA PHE A 196 -23.59 -5.21 -4.36
C PHE A 196 -23.90 -4.23 -5.50
N SER A 197 -22.92 -3.44 -5.93
CA SER A 197 -23.12 -2.41 -6.97
C SER A 197 -22.98 -2.99 -8.39
N TYR A 198 -22.13 -4.00 -8.57
CA TYR A 198 -21.79 -4.57 -9.88
C TYR A 198 -21.72 -6.10 -9.83
N PRO A 199 -22.83 -6.78 -9.48
CA PRO A 199 -22.84 -8.22 -9.25
C PRO A 199 -22.41 -9.03 -10.47
N SER A 200 -22.74 -8.60 -11.69
CA SER A 200 -22.35 -9.27 -12.94
C SER A 200 -20.83 -9.29 -13.18
N MET A 201 -20.08 -8.35 -12.62
CA MET A 201 -18.61 -8.32 -12.73
C MET A 201 -17.91 -9.07 -11.60
N MET A 202 -18.66 -9.48 -10.58
CA MET A 202 -18.14 -10.17 -9.41
C MET A 202 -18.49 -11.66 -9.37
N SER A 203 -19.53 -12.07 -10.10
CA SER A 203 -19.83 -13.47 -10.39
C SER A 203 -18.91 -13.88 -11.54
N GLY A 204 -17.87 -14.67 -11.26
CA GLY A 204 -17.07 -15.27 -12.34
C GLY A 204 -17.98 -16.17 -13.19
N ASP A 205 -18.00 -15.93 -14.50
CA ASP A 205 -18.58 -16.82 -15.49
C ASP A 205 -17.64 -18.00 -15.76
#